data_d2331e3d45b6869b61b2f9d98f4ba90d
#
_entry.id   d2331e3d45b6869b61b2f9d98f4ba90d
#
_cell.length_a   1.000
_cell.length_b   1.000
_cell.length_c   1.000
_cell.angle_alpha   90.00
_cell.angle_beta   90.00
_cell.angle_gamma   90.00
#
_symmetry.space_group_name_H-M   'P 1'
#
loop_
_entity.id
_entity.type
_entity.pdbx_description
1 polymer ?
#
loop_
_entity_poly.entity_id
_entity_poly.type
_entity_poly.pdbx_seq_one_letter_code
_entity_poly.pdbx_strand_id
1 'polypeptide(L)'
;MADKNFIFSMKPYDIDALFTQVARMLQKRVELASRKTLPGLWKITDKLNAVPRAPEAELKRRRESRRRWGGLLLVMGIFLFVPGIMKPQELPVPLAAGFLAIVMGVLYLRKDDRKKNSYEKKAKKLLENMNASMEGQKLRLIFYDTELAISGADEDKKVPYANMECTLETKDLYGLIFDNQIIIMQKQELLLGNTEDLSKILQEKIRYEKI
;
A
#
# COMPACT_ATOMS: atom_id res chain seq x y z
N MET A 1 23.84 -27.70 16.68
CA MET A 1 23.69 -26.70 15.60
C MET A 1 23.75 -25.35 16.28
N ALA A 2 24.64 -24.46 15.86
CA ALA A 2 24.71 -23.13 16.46
C ALA A 2 23.40 -22.38 16.13
N ASP A 3 22.70 -21.90 17.16
CA ASP A 3 21.52 -21.06 17.00
C ASP A 3 21.93 -19.83 16.15
N LYS A 4 21.51 -19.83 14.88
CA LYS A 4 21.70 -18.68 13.99
C LYS A 4 20.73 -17.59 14.41
N ASN A 5 21.13 -16.74 15.32
CA ASN A 5 20.33 -15.61 15.73
C ASN A 5 20.60 -14.42 14.78
N PHE A 6 19.53 -13.77 14.32
CA PHE A 6 19.63 -12.51 13.59
C PHE A 6 19.14 -11.40 14.51
N ILE A 7 19.88 -10.31 14.56
CA ILE A 7 19.58 -9.19 15.45
C ILE A 7 19.46 -7.92 14.61
N PHE A 8 18.31 -7.27 14.69
CA PHE A 8 18.07 -5.94 14.14
C PHE A 8 18.05 -4.90 15.26
N SER A 9 18.63 -3.75 14.99
CA SER A 9 18.41 -2.54 15.77
C SER A 9 17.33 -1.72 15.10
N MET A 10 16.32 -1.34 15.85
CA MET A 10 15.30 -0.44 15.33
C MET A 10 15.79 1.00 15.45
N LYS A 11 15.99 1.66 14.32
CA LYS A 11 16.35 3.08 14.26
C LYS A 11 15.24 3.88 13.59
N PRO A 12 15.16 5.20 13.83
CA PRO A 12 14.19 6.06 13.17
C PRO A 12 14.25 5.91 11.64
N TYR A 13 13.08 5.92 11.02
CA TYR A 13 12.94 5.78 9.57
C TYR A 13 13.10 7.13 8.88
N ASP A 14 13.79 7.12 7.75
CA ASP A 14 13.69 8.19 6.77
C ASP A 14 12.35 8.08 6.04
N ILE A 15 11.41 8.95 6.43
CA ILE A 15 10.03 8.90 5.94
C ILE A 15 9.98 9.12 4.43
N ASP A 16 10.73 10.10 3.92
CA ASP A 16 10.67 10.48 2.51
C ASP A 16 11.32 9.44 1.57
N ALA A 17 12.33 8.72 2.05
CA ALA A 17 12.94 7.62 1.30
C ALA A 17 12.08 6.34 1.30
N LEU A 18 11.40 6.05 2.40
CA LEU A 18 10.79 4.74 2.64
C LEU A 18 9.28 4.68 2.44
N PHE A 19 8.54 5.81 2.48
CA PHE A 19 7.07 5.81 2.44
C PHE A 19 6.48 5.09 1.21
N THR A 20 7.15 5.14 0.07
CA THR A 20 6.67 4.47 -1.15
C THR A 20 6.72 2.94 -1.01
N GLN A 21 7.78 2.41 -0.39
CA GLN A 21 7.92 0.97 -0.14
C GLN A 21 6.90 0.51 0.91
N VAL A 22 6.75 1.27 1.98
CA VAL A 22 5.75 1.01 3.03
C VAL A 22 4.32 1.09 2.47
N ALA A 23 4.02 2.04 1.57
CA ALA A 23 2.72 2.12 0.91
C ALA A 23 2.40 0.86 0.09
N ARG A 24 3.40 0.29 -0.61
CA ARG A 24 3.24 -0.99 -1.32
C ARG A 24 2.98 -2.15 -0.35
N MET A 25 3.71 -2.22 0.76
CA MET A 25 3.47 -3.22 1.80
C MET A 25 2.06 -3.13 2.37
N LEU A 26 1.57 -1.93 2.70
CA LEU A 26 0.21 -1.72 3.20
C LEU A 26 -0.85 -2.12 2.15
N GLN A 27 -0.63 -1.79 0.89
CA GLN A 27 -1.52 -2.20 -0.20
C GLN A 27 -1.56 -3.73 -0.32
N LYS A 28 -0.40 -4.39 -0.28
CA LYS A 28 -0.30 -5.85 -0.36
C LYS A 28 -0.94 -6.54 0.82
N ARG A 29 -0.74 -6.01 2.03
CA ARG A 29 -1.42 -6.50 3.24
C ARG A 29 -2.94 -6.48 3.10
N VAL A 30 -3.51 -5.36 2.63
CA VAL A 30 -4.97 -5.25 2.40
C VAL A 30 -5.42 -6.24 1.34
N GLU A 31 -4.63 -6.44 0.27
CA GLU A 31 -4.90 -7.47 -0.74
C GLU A 31 -4.97 -8.86 -0.10
N LEU A 32 -3.96 -9.25 0.68
CA LEU A 32 -3.90 -10.55 1.33
C LEU A 32 -5.07 -10.78 2.29
N ALA A 33 -5.41 -9.78 3.11
CA ALA A 33 -6.56 -9.84 4.00
C ALA A 33 -7.88 -9.97 3.22
N SER A 34 -8.06 -9.22 2.13
CA SER A 34 -9.27 -9.30 1.32
C SER A 34 -9.38 -10.61 0.54
N ARG A 35 -8.26 -11.24 0.16
CA ARG A 35 -8.27 -12.59 -0.44
C ARG A 35 -8.78 -13.66 0.51
N LYS A 36 -8.50 -13.52 1.82
CA LYS A 36 -9.03 -14.42 2.86
C LYS A 36 -10.54 -14.25 3.05
N THR A 37 -11.02 -13.00 3.07
CA THR A 37 -12.44 -12.68 3.35
C THR A 37 -13.36 -12.86 2.14
N LEU A 38 -12.87 -12.60 0.92
CA LEU A 38 -13.69 -12.57 -0.30
C LEU A 38 -13.04 -13.38 -1.44
N PRO A 39 -12.82 -14.70 -1.27
CA PRO A 39 -12.10 -15.52 -2.26
C PRO A 39 -12.81 -15.59 -3.61
N GLY A 40 -14.15 -15.52 -3.63
CA GLY A 40 -14.93 -15.54 -4.87
C GLY A 40 -14.68 -14.33 -5.78
N LEU A 41 -14.61 -13.14 -5.20
CA LEU A 41 -14.31 -11.92 -5.94
C LEU A 41 -12.88 -11.92 -6.50
N TRP A 42 -11.94 -12.49 -5.76
CA TRP A 42 -10.54 -12.58 -6.20
C TRP A 42 -10.35 -13.56 -7.34
N LYS A 43 -11.13 -14.66 -7.43
CA LYS A 43 -11.12 -15.55 -8.60
C LYS A 43 -11.48 -14.79 -9.88
N ILE A 44 -12.44 -13.85 -9.81
CA ILE A 44 -12.83 -13.02 -10.95
C ILE A 44 -11.72 -12.00 -11.26
N THR A 45 -11.18 -11.36 -10.22
CA THR A 45 -10.10 -10.38 -10.37
C THR A 45 -8.83 -11.02 -10.94
N ASP A 46 -8.47 -12.23 -10.49
CA ASP A 46 -7.32 -12.96 -11.00
C ASP A 46 -7.50 -13.38 -12.47
N LYS A 47 -8.72 -13.79 -12.88
CA LYS A 47 -9.05 -14.02 -14.30
C LYS A 47 -8.91 -12.76 -15.13
N LEU A 48 -9.36 -11.61 -14.63
CA LEU A 48 -9.20 -10.31 -15.30
C LEU A 48 -7.73 -9.85 -15.36
N ASN A 49 -6.95 -10.14 -14.34
CA ASN A 49 -5.52 -9.82 -14.30
C ASN A 49 -4.66 -10.78 -15.14
N ALA A 50 -5.14 -12.00 -15.39
CA ALA A 50 -4.49 -12.97 -16.27
C ALA A 50 -4.56 -12.55 -17.75
N VAL A 51 -5.49 -11.64 -18.11
CA VAL A 51 -5.50 -11.04 -19.45
C VAL A 51 -4.23 -10.20 -19.60
N PRO A 52 -3.43 -10.40 -20.68
CA PRO A 52 -2.21 -9.65 -20.90
C PRO A 52 -2.48 -8.14 -20.78
N ARG A 53 -1.77 -7.47 -19.89
CA ARG A 53 -1.89 -6.02 -19.77
C ARG A 53 -1.44 -5.40 -21.08
N ALA A 54 -2.23 -4.45 -21.57
CA ALA A 54 -1.84 -3.67 -22.74
C ALA A 54 -0.45 -3.04 -22.50
N PRO A 55 0.41 -2.94 -23.53
CA PRO A 55 1.71 -2.31 -23.43
C PRO A 55 1.62 -0.95 -22.72
N GLU A 56 2.66 -0.57 -21.98
CA GLU A 56 2.65 0.69 -21.20
C GLU A 56 2.33 1.91 -22.08
N ALA A 57 2.77 1.89 -23.33
CA ALA A 57 2.47 2.92 -24.32
C ALA A 57 0.96 3.07 -24.57
N GLU A 58 0.23 1.95 -24.67
CA GLU A 58 -1.23 1.97 -24.84
C GLU A 58 -1.95 2.43 -23.56
N LEU A 59 -1.44 2.02 -22.38
CA LEU A 59 -1.99 2.47 -21.11
C LEU A 59 -1.83 3.98 -20.93
N LYS A 60 -0.67 4.52 -21.33
CA LYS A 60 -0.40 5.97 -21.33
C LYS A 60 -1.33 6.69 -22.30
N ARG A 61 -1.49 6.18 -23.53
CA ARG A 61 -2.40 6.74 -24.53
C ARG A 61 -3.86 6.72 -24.06
N ARG A 62 -4.30 5.63 -23.41
CA ARG A 62 -5.65 5.54 -22.80
C ARG A 62 -5.86 6.53 -21.67
N ARG A 63 -4.82 6.79 -20.84
CA ARG A 63 -4.87 7.80 -19.76
C ARG A 63 -4.97 9.21 -20.36
N GLU A 64 -4.16 9.51 -21.36
CA GLU A 64 -4.20 10.81 -22.05
C GLU A 64 -5.53 11.04 -22.76
N SER A 65 -6.04 10.02 -23.47
CA SER A 65 -7.37 10.07 -24.10
C SER A 65 -8.46 10.33 -23.05
N ARG A 66 -8.42 9.62 -21.92
CA ARG A 66 -9.36 9.84 -20.82
C ARG A 66 -9.30 11.25 -20.25
N ARG A 67 -8.09 11.79 -20.05
CA ARG A 67 -7.93 13.19 -19.61
C ARG A 67 -8.49 14.17 -20.61
N ARG A 68 -8.27 13.98 -21.92
CA ARG A 68 -8.82 14.83 -22.97
C ARG A 68 -10.35 14.80 -22.96
N TRP A 69 -10.96 13.60 -22.90
CA TRP A 69 -12.41 13.43 -22.83
C TRP A 69 -13.01 14.01 -21.54
N GLY A 70 -12.32 13.84 -20.40
CA GLY A 70 -12.73 14.44 -19.13
C GLY A 70 -12.72 15.96 -19.18
N GLY A 71 -11.68 16.56 -19.78
CA GLY A 71 -11.61 18.01 -20.00
C GLY A 71 -12.70 18.51 -20.94
N LEU A 72 -12.94 17.81 -22.05
CA LEU A 72 -13.98 18.16 -23.02
C LEU A 72 -15.39 18.10 -22.40
N LEU A 73 -15.67 17.03 -21.62
CA LEU A 73 -16.93 16.91 -20.88
C LEU A 73 -17.12 18.04 -19.87
N LEU A 74 -16.06 18.49 -19.20
CA LEU A 74 -16.11 19.63 -18.28
C LEU A 74 -16.46 20.92 -19.01
N VAL A 75 -15.79 21.23 -20.11
CA VAL A 75 -16.05 22.45 -20.89
C VAL A 75 -17.48 22.45 -21.43
N MET A 76 -17.90 21.34 -22.05
CA MET A 76 -19.28 21.21 -22.56
C MET A 76 -20.32 21.26 -21.43
N GLY A 77 -19.99 20.63 -20.29
CA GLY A 77 -20.85 20.67 -19.10
C GLY A 77 -21.10 22.08 -18.60
N ILE A 78 -20.02 22.88 -18.48
CA ILE A 78 -20.13 24.30 -18.08
C ILE A 78 -20.93 25.10 -19.10
N PHE A 79 -20.69 24.86 -20.40
CA PHE A 79 -21.39 25.59 -21.49
C PHE A 79 -22.90 25.34 -21.48
N LEU A 80 -23.32 24.10 -21.14
CA LEU A 80 -24.74 23.76 -21.01
C LEU A 80 -25.35 24.20 -19.65
N PHE A 81 -24.54 24.15 -18.59
CA PHE A 81 -25.00 24.41 -17.24
C PHE A 81 -25.29 25.90 -16.98
N VAL A 82 -24.45 26.80 -17.51
CA VAL A 82 -24.57 28.24 -17.29
C VAL A 82 -25.91 28.78 -17.82
N PRO A 83 -26.31 28.54 -19.08
CA PRO A 83 -27.64 29.00 -19.56
C PRO A 83 -28.79 28.33 -18.80
N GLY A 84 -28.61 27.03 -18.42
CA GLY A 84 -29.61 26.28 -17.66
C GLY A 84 -29.90 26.89 -16.28
N ILE A 85 -28.86 27.45 -15.61
CA ILE A 85 -29.07 28.19 -14.34
C ILE A 85 -29.77 29.52 -14.55
N MET A 86 -29.47 30.19 -15.65
CA MET A 86 -30.07 31.52 -15.91
C MET A 86 -31.58 31.44 -16.18
N LYS A 87 -32.04 30.32 -16.81
CA LYS A 87 -33.46 30.10 -17.13
C LYS A 87 -33.87 28.66 -16.81
N PRO A 88 -33.98 28.27 -15.54
CA PRO A 88 -34.21 26.87 -15.15
C PRO A 88 -35.59 26.35 -15.55
N GLN A 89 -36.56 27.20 -15.67
CA GLN A 89 -37.93 26.82 -16.09
C GLN A 89 -38.06 26.58 -17.60
N GLU A 90 -37.27 27.29 -18.42
CA GLU A 90 -37.27 27.13 -19.88
C GLU A 90 -36.30 26.04 -20.36
N LEU A 91 -35.20 25.81 -19.63
CA LEU A 91 -34.10 24.94 -20.02
C LEU A 91 -33.73 23.85 -18.97
N PRO A 92 -34.71 23.04 -18.49
CA PRO A 92 -34.44 22.02 -17.48
C PRO A 92 -33.54 20.90 -17.99
N VAL A 93 -33.64 20.53 -19.28
CA VAL A 93 -32.82 19.46 -19.90
C VAL A 93 -31.36 19.87 -20.04
N PRO A 94 -30.98 21.05 -20.56
CA PRO A 94 -29.61 21.54 -20.56
C PRO A 94 -28.99 21.65 -19.16
N LEU A 95 -29.77 22.05 -18.16
CA LEU A 95 -29.33 22.14 -16.77
C LEU A 95 -28.92 20.75 -16.23
N ALA A 96 -29.79 19.75 -16.39
CA ALA A 96 -29.52 18.39 -15.94
C ALA A 96 -28.34 17.73 -16.70
N ALA A 97 -28.32 17.90 -18.02
CA ALA A 97 -27.26 17.37 -18.87
C ALA A 97 -25.88 18.02 -18.56
N GLY A 98 -25.87 19.34 -18.38
CA GLY A 98 -24.67 20.09 -18.00
C GLY A 98 -24.12 19.63 -16.63
N PHE A 99 -24.99 19.47 -15.63
CA PHE A 99 -24.60 18.95 -14.32
C PHE A 99 -24.00 17.55 -14.42
N LEU A 100 -24.65 16.61 -15.12
CA LEU A 100 -24.14 15.25 -15.33
C LEU A 100 -22.79 15.26 -16.05
N ALA A 101 -22.61 16.09 -17.08
CA ALA A 101 -21.37 16.20 -17.83
C ALA A 101 -20.23 16.72 -16.94
N ILE A 102 -20.47 17.71 -16.07
CA ILE A 102 -19.51 18.22 -15.10
C ILE A 102 -19.10 17.09 -14.12
N VAL A 103 -20.07 16.41 -13.52
CA VAL A 103 -19.81 15.32 -12.58
C VAL A 103 -18.98 14.21 -13.23
N MET A 104 -19.36 13.78 -14.43
CA MET A 104 -18.61 12.77 -15.18
C MET A 104 -17.21 13.26 -15.53
N GLY A 105 -17.05 14.48 -16.01
CA GLY A 105 -15.76 15.10 -16.31
C GLY A 105 -14.82 15.08 -15.10
N VAL A 106 -15.32 15.51 -13.94
CA VAL A 106 -14.55 15.46 -12.68
C VAL A 106 -14.18 14.04 -12.28
N LEU A 107 -15.09 13.07 -12.41
CA LEU A 107 -14.82 11.66 -12.10
C LEU A 107 -13.75 11.07 -13.04
N TYR A 108 -13.79 11.41 -14.34
CA TYR A 108 -12.77 10.97 -15.30
C TYR A 108 -11.38 11.53 -14.98
N LEU A 109 -11.29 12.78 -14.51
CA LEU A 109 -10.02 13.40 -14.14
C LEU A 109 -9.47 12.89 -12.80
N ARG A 110 -10.35 12.56 -11.83
CA ARG A 110 -9.93 12.18 -10.47
C ARG A 110 -9.60 10.70 -10.27
N LYS A 111 -9.94 9.82 -11.21
CA LYS A 111 -9.98 8.36 -10.97
C LYS A 111 -8.61 7.70 -10.71
N ASP A 112 -7.52 8.26 -11.22
CA ASP A 112 -6.21 7.59 -11.15
C ASP A 112 -5.37 7.91 -9.89
N ASP A 113 -5.54 9.08 -9.28
CA ASP A 113 -4.60 9.55 -8.23
C ASP A 113 -5.06 9.23 -6.79
N ARG A 114 -6.36 9.00 -6.56
CA ARG A 114 -6.90 8.90 -5.19
C ARG A 114 -6.43 7.68 -4.39
N LYS A 115 -6.30 6.51 -5.04
CA LYS A 115 -5.92 5.29 -4.32
C LYS A 115 -4.45 5.30 -3.92
N LYS A 116 -3.57 5.77 -4.80
CA LYS A 116 -2.14 5.87 -4.55
C LYS A 116 -1.86 6.83 -3.40
N ASN A 117 -2.42 8.03 -3.45
CA ASN A 117 -2.26 9.05 -2.40
C ASN A 117 -2.80 8.60 -1.03
N SER A 118 -3.82 7.74 -0.97
CA SER A 118 -4.35 7.25 0.30
C SER A 118 -3.38 6.33 1.03
N TYR A 119 -2.74 5.38 0.32
CA TYR A 119 -1.75 4.49 0.93
C TYR A 119 -0.45 5.22 1.29
N GLU A 120 -0.03 6.18 0.48
CA GLU A 120 1.14 7.02 0.77
C GLU A 120 0.94 7.84 2.04
N LYS A 121 -0.22 8.47 2.22
CA LYS A 121 -0.57 9.19 3.46
C LYS A 121 -0.58 8.27 4.68
N LYS A 122 -1.16 7.06 4.54
CA LYS A 122 -1.16 6.07 5.63
C LYS A 122 0.25 5.59 5.95
N ALA A 123 1.11 5.39 4.95
CA ALA A 123 2.49 4.99 5.14
C ALA A 123 3.30 6.05 5.88
N LYS A 124 3.17 7.33 5.50
CA LYS A 124 3.83 8.45 6.20
C LYS A 124 3.40 8.49 7.67
N LYS A 125 2.08 8.49 7.93
CA LYS A 125 1.56 8.49 9.30
C LYS A 125 2.01 7.28 10.12
N LEU A 126 2.11 6.09 9.50
CA LEU A 126 2.61 4.89 10.17
C LEU A 126 4.08 5.06 10.57
N LEU A 127 4.93 5.53 9.65
CA LEU A 127 6.35 5.77 9.92
C LEU A 127 6.56 6.87 10.97
N GLU A 128 5.76 7.94 10.93
CA GLU A 128 5.77 8.99 11.97
C GLU A 128 5.44 8.42 13.35
N ASN A 129 4.37 7.61 13.44
CA ASN A 129 3.99 6.97 14.69
C ASN A 129 5.06 5.98 15.20
N MET A 130 5.67 5.21 14.29
CA MET A 130 6.76 4.30 14.66
C MET A 130 8.00 5.06 15.14
N ASN A 131 8.37 6.16 14.49
CA ASN A 131 9.48 7.01 14.94
C ASN A 131 9.20 7.59 16.34
N ALA A 132 7.98 8.09 16.57
CA ALA A 132 7.60 8.61 17.88
C ALA A 132 7.64 7.51 18.97
N SER A 133 7.25 6.27 18.65
CA SER A 133 7.32 5.13 19.59
C SER A 133 8.76 4.67 19.88
N MET A 134 9.70 4.97 18.98
CA MET A 134 11.12 4.64 19.15
C MET A 134 11.90 5.72 19.88
N GLU A 135 11.31 6.90 20.06
CA GLU A 135 11.97 8.02 20.72
C GLU A 135 12.29 7.67 22.18
N GLY A 136 13.59 7.64 22.52
CA GLY A 136 14.05 7.24 23.84
C GLY A 136 14.14 5.74 24.12
N GLN A 137 13.74 4.86 23.20
CA GLN A 137 13.77 3.42 23.37
C GLN A 137 14.75 2.74 22.41
N LYS A 138 15.56 1.82 22.93
CA LYS A 138 16.44 0.96 22.12
C LYS A 138 15.70 -0.35 21.83
N LEU A 139 14.86 -0.35 20.82
CA LEU A 139 14.16 -1.56 20.38
C LEU A 139 15.09 -2.46 19.57
N ARG A 140 15.10 -3.75 19.88
CA ARG A 140 15.82 -4.80 19.13
C ARG A 140 14.86 -5.91 18.74
N LEU A 141 15.07 -6.45 17.57
CA LEU A 141 14.36 -7.63 17.08
C LEU A 141 15.37 -8.76 16.99
N ILE A 142 15.09 -9.85 17.68
CA ILE A 142 15.97 -11.02 17.74
C ILE A 142 15.20 -12.22 17.15
N PHE A 143 15.70 -12.76 16.07
CA PHE A 143 15.14 -13.94 15.41
C PHE A 143 15.80 -15.17 15.97
N TYR A 144 15.02 -16.01 16.61
CA TYR A 144 15.38 -17.34 17.05
C TYR A 144 14.89 -18.40 16.04
N ASP A 145 15.15 -19.66 16.30
CA ASP A 145 14.73 -20.75 15.41
C ASP A 145 13.20 -20.89 15.28
N THR A 146 12.43 -20.58 16.32
CA THR A 146 10.98 -20.81 16.35
C THR A 146 10.15 -19.54 16.59
N GLU A 147 10.79 -18.45 17.01
CA GLU A 147 10.11 -17.25 17.45
C GLU A 147 10.90 -15.98 17.14
N LEU A 148 10.22 -14.86 17.07
CA LEU A 148 10.78 -13.52 17.08
C LEU A 148 10.62 -12.91 18.47
N ALA A 149 11.69 -12.45 19.08
CA ALA A 149 11.64 -11.63 20.27
C ALA A 149 11.78 -10.16 19.91
N ILE A 150 10.89 -9.34 20.49
CA ILE A 150 10.90 -7.89 20.41
C ILE A 150 11.37 -7.41 21.77
N SER A 151 12.61 -7.00 21.86
CA SER A 151 13.21 -6.52 23.12
C SER A 151 13.13 -5.00 23.17
N GLY A 152 12.50 -4.47 24.23
CA GLY A 152 12.31 -3.05 24.50
C GLY A 152 12.69 -2.68 25.91
N ALA A 153 12.32 -1.49 26.35
CA ALA A 153 12.66 -1.00 27.69
C ALA A 153 11.91 -1.72 28.82
N ASP A 154 10.66 -2.17 28.58
CA ASP A 154 9.78 -2.64 29.65
C ASP A 154 9.53 -4.15 29.64
N GLU A 155 9.37 -4.80 28.50
CA GLU A 155 9.12 -6.25 28.40
C GLU A 155 9.60 -6.83 27.05
N ASP A 156 10.14 -8.04 27.09
CA ASP A 156 10.42 -8.83 25.90
C ASP A 156 9.16 -9.55 25.42
N LYS A 157 8.61 -9.09 24.29
CA LYS A 157 7.49 -9.75 23.63
C LYS A 157 7.98 -10.82 22.66
N LYS A 158 7.57 -12.08 22.86
CA LYS A 158 7.89 -13.20 21.98
C LYS A 158 6.72 -13.52 21.06
N VAL A 159 6.99 -13.64 19.77
CA VAL A 159 6.00 -13.94 18.74
C VAL A 159 6.45 -15.20 17.99
N PRO A 160 5.78 -16.35 18.19
CA PRO A 160 6.07 -17.57 17.44
C PRO A 160 5.82 -17.37 15.94
N TYR A 161 6.64 -17.98 15.09
CA TYR A 161 6.45 -17.89 13.63
C TYR A 161 5.10 -18.45 13.18
N ALA A 162 4.53 -19.40 13.90
CA ALA A 162 3.19 -19.92 13.63
C ALA A 162 2.08 -18.87 13.72
N ASN A 163 2.28 -17.80 14.50
CA ASN A 163 1.34 -16.67 14.63
C ASN A 163 1.58 -15.58 13.58
N MET A 164 2.62 -15.71 12.76
CA MET A 164 2.90 -14.77 11.70
C MET A 164 2.11 -15.09 10.45
N GLU A 165 1.44 -14.08 9.90
CA GLU A 165 0.60 -14.26 8.72
C GLU A 165 1.38 -14.26 7.42
N CYS A 166 2.34 -13.37 7.30
CA CYS A 166 3.13 -13.16 6.10
C CYS A 166 4.35 -12.26 6.36
N THR A 167 5.42 -12.53 5.65
CA THR A 167 6.57 -11.63 5.50
C THR A 167 6.52 -10.97 4.13
N LEU A 168 6.62 -9.66 4.09
CA LEU A 168 6.73 -8.86 2.86
C LEU A 168 8.14 -8.34 2.71
N GLU A 169 8.79 -8.61 1.59
CA GLU A 169 10.11 -8.07 1.27
C GLU A 169 10.01 -7.00 0.19
N THR A 170 10.65 -5.87 0.43
CA THR A 170 10.96 -4.87 -0.60
C THR A 170 12.47 -4.75 -0.78
N LYS A 171 12.91 -3.79 -1.59
CA LYS A 171 14.33 -3.55 -1.81
C LYS A 171 15.08 -3.32 -0.49
N ASP A 172 14.57 -2.42 0.36
CA ASP A 172 15.30 -1.93 1.54
C ASP A 172 14.66 -2.35 2.87
N LEU A 173 13.45 -2.97 2.84
CA LEU A 173 12.67 -3.26 4.03
C LEU A 173 12.17 -4.72 4.07
N TYR A 174 11.99 -5.22 5.30
CA TYR A 174 11.13 -6.34 5.63
C TYR A 174 9.90 -5.86 6.39
N GLY A 175 8.72 -6.38 6.06
CA GLY A 175 7.47 -6.18 6.80
C GLY A 175 6.95 -7.50 7.33
N LEU A 176 6.88 -7.66 8.65
CA LEU A 176 6.31 -8.82 9.31
C LEU A 176 4.86 -8.52 9.71
N ILE A 177 3.94 -9.36 9.28
CA ILE A 177 2.52 -9.22 9.58
C ILE A 177 2.11 -10.29 10.59
N PHE A 178 1.61 -9.88 11.74
CA PHE A 178 1.06 -10.74 12.78
C PHE A 178 0.02 -9.96 13.60
N ASP A 179 -0.98 -10.63 14.15
CA ASP A 179 -2.04 -10.04 14.98
C ASP A 179 -2.63 -8.73 14.41
N ASN A 180 -2.84 -8.71 13.10
CA ASN A 180 -3.30 -7.52 12.40
C ASN A 180 -2.38 -6.27 12.54
N GLN A 181 -1.13 -6.46 12.94
CA GLN A 181 -0.08 -5.44 13.02
C GLN A 181 0.96 -5.66 11.93
N ILE A 182 1.77 -4.65 11.66
CA ILE A 182 2.93 -4.75 10.79
C ILE A 182 4.14 -4.15 11.50
N ILE A 183 5.21 -4.94 11.59
CA ILE A 183 6.53 -4.46 11.99
C ILE A 183 7.36 -4.27 10.73
N ILE A 184 7.97 -3.11 10.59
CA ILE A 184 8.82 -2.76 9.47
C ILE A 184 10.26 -2.76 9.95
N MET A 185 11.15 -3.41 9.21
CA MET A 185 12.58 -3.48 9.52
C MET A 185 13.38 -2.99 8.33
N GLN A 186 14.36 -2.16 8.57
CA GLN A 186 15.32 -1.73 7.56
C GLN A 186 16.41 -2.78 7.42
N LYS A 187 16.67 -3.26 6.20
CA LYS A 187 17.70 -4.28 5.95
C LYS A 187 19.10 -3.85 6.40
N GLN A 188 19.38 -2.57 6.29
CA GLN A 188 20.65 -1.97 6.69
C GLN A 188 20.89 -1.98 8.21
N GLU A 189 19.83 -2.18 9.02
CA GLU A 189 19.92 -2.18 10.48
C GLU A 189 20.12 -3.59 11.07
N LEU A 190 20.45 -4.55 10.23
CA LEU A 190 20.85 -5.89 10.66
C LEU A 190 22.24 -5.81 11.33
N LEU A 191 22.28 -6.11 12.62
CA LEU A 191 23.51 -6.08 13.42
C LEU A 191 24.26 -7.41 13.39
N LEU A 192 23.52 -8.52 13.35
CA LEU A 192 24.08 -9.86 13.34
C LEU A 192 23.39 -10.72 12.28
N GLY A 193 24.19 -11.45 11.49
CA GLY A 193 23.70 -12.31 10.42
C GLY A 193 23.80 -11.67 9.03
N ASN A 194 23.21 -12.36 8.03
CA ASN A 194 23.14 -11.90 6.65
C ASN A 194 21.67 -11.82 6.21
N THR A 195 21.31 -10.80 5.44
CA THR A 195 19.95 -10.59 4.92
C THR A 195 19.49 -11.73 4.01
N GLU A 196 20.38 -12.33 3.24
CA GLU A 196 20.04 -13.46 2.36
C GLU A 196 19.70 -14.72 3.15
N ASP A 197 20.48 -15.02 4.20
CA ASP A 197 20.21 -16.18 5.06
C ASP A 197 18.92 -16.00 5.86
N LEU A 198 18.66 -14.79 6.36
CA LEU A 198 17.39 -14.48 7.01
C LEU A 198 16.22 -14.63 6.05
N SER A 199 16.35 -14.15 4.82
CA SER A 199 15.30 -14.30 3.81
C SER A 199 14.97 -15.77 3.53
N LYS A 200 15.99 -16.64 3.46
CA LYS A 200 15.79 -18.11 3.29
C LYS A 200 15.02 -18.70 4.47
N ILE A 201 15.44 -18.38 5.69
CA ILE A 201 14.78 -18.89 6.91
C ILE A 201 13.32 -18.41 6.99
N LEU A 202 13.06 -17.12 6.68
CA LEU A 202 11.70 -16.60 6.65
C LEU A 202 10.84 -17.25 5.57
N GLN A 203 11.42 -17.56 4.40
CA GLN A 203 10.72 -18.28 3.32
C GLN A 203 10.34 -19.71 3.71
N GLU A 204 11.18 -20.39 4.48
CA GLU A 204 10.92 -21.76 4.95
C GLU A 204 9.85 -21.82 6.06
N LYS A 205 9.82 -20.80 6.93
CA LYS A 205 9.00 -20.82 8.15
C LYS A 205 7.69 -20.05 8.07
N ILE A 206 7.60 -19.04 7.20
CA ILE A 206 6.47 -18.12 7.12
C ILE A 206 6.11 -17.91 5.64
N ARG A 207 4.84 -17.65 5.36
CA ARG A 207 4.45 -17.20 4.02
C ARG A 207 5.25 -15.96 3.64
N TYR A 208 5.91 -15.98 2.51
CA TYR A 208 6.83 -14.95 2.08
C TYR A 208 6.45 -14.39 0.71
N GLU A 209 6.40 -13.08 0.58
CA GLU A 209 6.11 -12.42 -0.70
C GLU A 209 7.10 -11.27 -0.95
N LYS A 210 7.73 -11.27 -2.10
CA LYS A 210 8.60 -10.19 -2.57
C LYS A 210 7.78 -9.22 -3.44
N ILE A 211 7.85 -7.88 -3.16
CA ILE A 211 7.00 -6.86 -3.77
C ILE A 211 7.77 -5.65 -4.29
#